data_355d745c0150306e341e53b9ed97e43f
#
_entry.id   355d745c0150306e341e53b9ed97e43f
#
_cell.length_a   1.000
_cell.length_b   1.000
_cell.length_c   1.000
_cell.angle_alpha   90.00
_cell.angle_beta   90.00
_cell.angle_gamma   90.00
#
_symmetry.space_group_name_H-M   'P 1'
#
loop_
_entity.id
_entity.type
_entity.pdbx_description
1 polymer ?
#
loop_
_entity_poly.entity_id
_entity_poly.type
_entity_poly.pdbx_seq_one_letter_code
_entity_poly.pdbx_strand_id
1 'polypeptide(L)'
;DVLINNAGLGRGYDSLAAASREDISRTIETNVTAAIHVVHALLPGMITRQRGHLVNLGSIAGLYPMPAALYSASKGALHLLSQGLRMELKGSAVRCTEICPARVRTEFFNTAFDDPTKAAQAALGFALLEPSDIADAILYALDAPWRVNVSTIEITPTEQYIGGVYIEPVAR
;
A
#
# COMPACT_ATOMS: atom_id res chain seq x y z
N ASP A 1 -0.18 -4.90 19.89
CA ASP A 1 -0.64 -3.51 19.97
C ASP A 1 -0.69 -2.82 18.61
N VAL A 2 0.29 -3.08 17.75
CA VAL A 2 0.35 -2.52 16.37
C VAL A 2 0.57 -3.66 15.39
N LEU A 3 -0.17 -3.64 14.27
CA LEU A 3 0.08 -4.46 13.10
C LEU A 3 0.40 -3.55 11.93
N ILE A 4 1.52 -3.79 11.26
CA ILE A 4 1.86 -3.14 9.99
C ILE A 4 1.86 -4.21 8.90
N ASN A 5 0.79 -4.24 8.09
CA ASN A 5 0.69 -5.07 6.89
C ASN A 5 1.49 -4.42 5.78
N ASN A 6 2.78 -4.70 5.75
CA ASN A 6 3.72 -4.13 4.78
C ASN A 6 4.01 -5.06 3.59
N ALA A 7 3.85 -6.37 3.76
CA ALA A 7 4.16 -7.32 2.69
C ALA A 7 3.34 -7.04 1.42
N GLY A 8 4.02 -7.01 0.29
CA GLY A 8 3.38 -6.76 -1.00
C GLY A 8 4.34 -6.94 -2.17
N LEU A 9 3.79 -7.31 -3.30
CA LEU A 9 4.53 -7.49 -4.55
C LEU A 9 3.65 -7.13 -5.75
N GLY A 10 4.25 -7.03 -6.93
CA GLY A 10 3.58 -6.63 -8.16
C GLY A 10 3.84 -7.57 -9.35
N ARG A 11 3.78 -8.89 -9.17
CA ARG A 11 3.93 -9.83 -10.29
C ARG A 11 2.79 -9.62 -11.29
N GLY A 12 3.07 -9.83 -12.59
CA GLY A 12 2.13 -9.53 -13.67
C GLY A 12 1.82 -8.04 -13.84
N TYR A 13 2.76 -7.17 -13.46
CA TYR A 13 2.60 -5.71 -13.42
C TYR A 13 2.43 -5.10 -14.81
N ASP A 14 3.11 -5.65 -15.81
CA ASP A 14 3.18 -5.10 -17.18
C ASP A 14 1.84 -5.16 -17.92
N SER A 15 1.17 -6.33 -17.84
CA SER A 15 -0.11 -6.56 -18.52
C SER A 15 -0.84 -7.77 -17.93
N LEU A 16 -2.12 -7.60 -17.66
CA LEU A 16 -2.95 -8.73 -17.22
C LEU A 16 -3.04 -9.84 -18.29
N ALA A 17 -3.03 -9.48 -19.56
CA ALA A 17 -3.10 -10.46 -20.65
C ALA A 17 -1.83 -11.32 -20.76
N ALA A 18 -0.68 -10.77 -20.35
CA ALA A 18 0.60 -11.48 -20.34
C ALA A 18 0.93 -12.14 -19.01
N ALA A 19 0.18 -11.83 -17.94
CA ALA A 19 0.42 -12.38 -16.61
C ALA A 19 0.18 -13.90 -16.59
N SER A 20 1.10 -14.64 -15.98
CA SER A 20 0.90 -16.06 -15.74
C SER A 20 -0.14 -16.30 -14.66
N ARG A 21 -0.74 -17.49 -14.61
CA ARG A 21 -1.64 -17.88 -13.52
C ARG A 21 -0.92 -17.84 -12.16
N GLU A 22 0.35 -18.20 -12.14
CA GLU A 22 1.18 -18.16 -10.94
C GLU A 22 1.36 -16.71 -10.45
N ASP A 23 1.67 -15.77 -11.34
CA ASP A 23 1.81 -14.36 -11.00
C ASP A 23 0.52 -13.77 -10.45
N ILE A 24 -0.63 -14.13 -11.05
CA ILE A 24 -1.95 -13.71 -10.58
C ILE A 24 -2.19 -14.24 -9.15
N SER A 25 -2.05 -15.55 -8.94
CA SER A 25 -2.24 -16.16 -7.62
C SER A 25 -1.30 -15.53 -6.60
N ARG A 26 -0.01 -15.45 -6.91
CA ARG A 26 1.01 -14.93 -6.00
C ARG A 26 0.75 -13.47 -5.60
N THR A 27 0.32 -12.64 -6.53
CA THR A 27 -0.02 -11.24 -6.25
C THR A 27 -1.25 -11.13 -5.34
N ILE A 28 -2.32 -11.87 -5.62
CA ILE A 28 -3.53 -11.84 -4.80
C ILE A 28 -3.29 -12.49 -3.43
N GLU A 29 -2.62 -13.62 -3.37
CA GLU A 29 -2.32 -14.30 -2.12
C GLU A 29 -1.47 -13.43 -1.18
N THR A 30 -0.44 -12.76 -1.72
CA THR A 30 0.43 -11.91 -0.91
C THR A 30 -0.24 -10.61 -0.50
N ASN A 31 -0.82 -9.87 -1.47
CA ASN A 31 -1.30 -8.51 -1.21
C ASN A 31 -2.66 -8.46 -0.53
N VAL A 32 -3.50 -9.50 -0.71
CA VAL A 32 -4.89 -9.50 -0.23
C VAL A 32 -5.10 -10.59 0.80
N THR A 33 -4.95 -11.85 0.40
CA THR A 33 -5.31 -13.00 1.25
C THR A 33 -4.48 -13.03 2.53
N ALA A 34 -3.15 -12.90 2.42
CA ALA A 34 -2.27 -12.89 3.59
C ALA A 34 -2.56 -11.70 4.52
N ALA A 35 -2.77 -10.50 3.98
CA ALA A 35 -3.12 -9.32 4.78
C ALA A 35 -4.41 -9.54 5.57
N ILE A 36 -5.46 -10.10 4.94
CA ILE A 36 -6.73 -10.43 5.60
C ILE A 36 -6.52 -11.47 6.70
N HIS A 37 -5.77 -12.54 6.44
CA HIS A 37 -5.52 -13.58 7.43
C HIS A 37 -4.77 -13.06 8.65
N VAL A 38 -3.77 -12.19 8.46
CA VAL A 38 -3.03 -11.60 9.59
C VAL A 38 -3.93 -10.69 10.41
N VAL A 39 -4.74 -9.85 9.76
CA VAL A 39 -5.76 -9.03 10.44
C VAL A 39 -6.72 -9.92 11.22
N HIS A 40 -7.29 -10.94 10.59
CA HIS A 40 -8.23 -11.87 11.21
C HIS A 40 -7.66 -12.53 12.47
N ALA A 41 -6.38 -12.94 12.41
CA ALA A 41 -5.73 -13.60 13.55
C ALA A 41 -5.49 -12.66 14.75
N LEU A 42 -5.23 -11.39 14.51
CA LEU A 42 -4.83 -10.44 15.57
C LEU A 42 -5.98 -9.56 16.08
N LEU A 43 -6.96 -9.30 15.23
CA LEU A 43 -8.04 -8.35 15.49
C LEU A 43 -8.88 -8.70 16.73
N PRO A 44 -9.30 -9.97 16.96
CA PRO A 44 -10.09 -10.32 18.16
C PRO A 44 -9.38 -9.92 19.47
N GLY A 45 -8.06 -10.15 19.55
CA GLY A 45 -7.27 -9.76 20.71
C GLY A 45 -7.17 -8.23 20.89
N MET A 46 -7.08 -7.46 19.81
CA MET A 46 -7.08 -6.01 19.87
C MET A 46 -8.43 -5.46 20.37
N ILE A 47 -9.54 -6.01 19.84
CA ILE A 47 -10.90 -5.64 20.26
C ILE A 47 -11.12 -5.96 21.73
N THR A 48 -10.74 -7.15 22.19
CA THR A 48 -10.88 -7.55 23.60
C THR A 48 -10.12 -6.63 24.56
N ARG A 49 -8.92 -6.19 24.16
CA ARG A 49 -8.10 -5.26 24.96
C ARG A 49 -8.53 -3.81 24.82
N GLN A 50 -9.48 -3.50 23.92
CA GLN A 50 -9.87 -2.13 23.58
C GLN A 50 -8.66 -1.26 23.20
N ARG A 51 -7.69 -1.86 22.53
CA ARG A 51 -6.44 -1.21 22.15
C ARG A 51 -5.80 -1.92 20.95
N GLY A 52 -5.51 -1.15 19.92
CA GLY A 52 -4.81 -1.62 18.74
C GLY A 52 -4.71 -0.56 17.64
N HIS A 53 -3.75 -0.76 16.75
CA HIS A 53 -3.64 0.05 15.54
C HIS A 53 -3.23 -0.85 14.36
N LEU A 54 -4.10 -0.95 13.37
CA LEU A 54 -3.82 -1.62 12.10
C LEU A 54 -3.29 -0.58 11.13
N VAL A 55 -2.15 -0.82 10.52
CA VAL A 55 -1.57 -0.01 9.44
C VAL A 55 -1.43 -0.88 8.21
N ASN A 56 -2.15 -0.56 7.14
CA ASN A 56 -2.06 -1.27 5.88
C ASN A 56 -1.25 -0.46 4.86
N LEU A 57 -0.23 -1.07 4.25
CA LEU A 57 0.51 -0.48 3.14
C LEU A 57 -0.26 -0.68 1.84
N GLY A 58 -1.11 0.30 1.54
CA GLY A 58 -1.82 0.44 0.28
C GLY A 58 -0.90 0.86 -0.87
N SER A 59 -1.41 1.65 -1.75
CA SER A 59 -0.72 2.32 -2.85
C SER A 59 -1.66 3.34 -3.49
N ILE A 60 -1.13 4.36 -4.16
CA ILE A 60 -1.92 5.19 -5.07
C ILE A 60 -2.60 4.35 -6.17
N ALA A 61 -2.05 3.19 -6.52
CA ALA A 61 -2.66 2.24 -7.45
C ALA A 61 -3.97 1.62 -6.94
N GLY A 62 -4.25 1.69 -5.64
CA GLY A 62 -5.53 1.33 -5.05
C GLY A 62 -6.55 2.48 -5.05
N LEU A 63 -6.09 3.71 -5.19
CA LEU A 63 -6.92 4.92 -5.19
C LEU A 63 -7.29 5.36 -6.61
N TYR A 64 -6.37 5.17 -7.56
CA TYR A 64 -6.48 5.66 -8.93
C TYR A 64 -6.24 4.56 -9.94
N PRO A 65 -6.93 4.57 -11.09
CA PRO A 65 -6.67 3.60 -12.15
C PRO A 65 -5.26 3.78 -12.72
N MET A 66 -4.55 2.66 -12.86
CA MET A 66 -3.21 2.61 -13.42
C MET A 66 -3.10 1.47 -14.45
N PRO A 67 -2.15 1.54 -15.40
CA PRO A 67 -1.95 0.48 -16.41
C PRO A 67 -1.57 -0.90 -15.84
N ALA A 68 -1.31 -1.03 -14.54
CA ALA A 68 -1.00 -2.28 -13.84
C ALA A 68 -2.28 -2.87 -13.20
N ALA A 69 -3.21 -3.37 -14.02
CA ALA A 69 -4.57 -3.74 -13.60
C ALA A 69 -4.62 -4.75 -12.44
N LEU A 70 -3.79 -5.81 -12.48
CA LEU A 70 -3.74 -6.82 -11.41
C LEU A 70 -3.26 -6.22 -10.08
N TYR A 71 -2.18 -5.46 -10.12
CA TYR A 71 -1.64 -4.79 -8.94
C TYR A 71 -2.64 -3.78 -8.37
N SER A 72 -3.24 -2.94 -9.23
CA SER A 72 -4.26 -1.97 -8.83
C SER A 72 -5.46 -2.65 -8.19
N ALA A 73 -5.95 -3.76 -8.76
CA ALA A 73 -7.03 -4.54 -8.17
C ALA A 73 -6.67 -5.05 -6.77
N SER A 74 -5.45 -5.58 -6.59
CA SER A 74 -4.99 -6.06 -5.28
C SER A 74 -4.88 -4.94 -4.24
N LYS A 75 -4.40 -3.76 -4.64
CA LYS A 75 -4.29 -2.59 -3.75
C LYS A 75 -5.64 -1.91 -3.51
N GLY A 76 -6.54 -1.93 -4.50
CA GLY A 76 -7.94 -1.52 -4.34
C GLY A 76 -8.71 -2.40 -3.35
N ALA A 77 -8.47 -3.71 -3.35
CA ALA A 77 -9.02 -4.61 -2.34
C ALA A 77 -8.54 -4.24 -0.93
N LEU A 78 -7.25 -3.92 -0.76
CA LEU A 78 -6.70 -3.50 0.54
C LEU A 78 -7.24 -2.13 0.99
N HIS A 79 -7.46 -1.22 0.02
CA HIS A 79 -8.09 0.08 0.28
C HIS A 79 -9.51 -0.09 0.85
N LEU A 80 -10.37 -0.86 0.18
CA LEU A 80 -11.72 -1.13 0.65
C LEU A 80 -11.74 -1.95 1.95
N LEU A 81 -10.82 -2.89 2.13
CA LEU A 81 -10.65 -3.59 3.40
C LEU A 81 -10.39 -2.60 4.54
N SER A 82 -9.49 -1.65 4.34
CA SER A 82 -9.16 -0.64 5.35
C SER A 82 -10.35 0.25 5.69
N GLN A 83 -11.15 0.61 4.69
CA GLN A 83 -12.39 1.38 4.91
C GLN A 83 -13.44 0.55 5.68
N GLY A 84 -13.67 -0.71 5.27
CA GLY A 84 -14.59 -1.64 5.94
C GLY A 84 -14.22 -1.88 7.39
N LEU A 85 -12.93 -2.13 7.65
CA LEU A 85 -12.43 -2.32 9.01
C LEU A 85 -12.70 -1.12 9.91
N ARG A 86 -12.56 0.12 9.43
CA ARG A 86 -12.90 1.30 10.22
C ARG A 86 -14.39 1.35 10.61
N MET A 87 -15.27 0.81 9.77
CA MET A 87 -16.71 0.70 10.09
C MET A 87 -16.98 -0.42 11.11
N GLU A 88 -16.36 -1.58 10.92
CA GLU A 88 -16.52 -2.74 11.83
C GLU A 88 -15.94 -2.48 13.22
N LEU A 89 -14.86 -1.70 13.30
CA LEU A 89 -14.16 -1.40 14.54
C LEU A 89 -14.81 -0.30 15.39
N LYS A 90 -15.97 0.21 14.98
CA LYS A 90 -16.70 1.21 15.74
C LYS A 90 -16.91 0.78 17.20
N GLY A 91 -16.49 1.61 18.14
CA GLY A 91 -16.62 1.34 19.59
C GLY A 91 -15.56 0.44 20.20
N SER A 92 -14.59 -0.08 19.41
CA SER A 92 -13.54 -0.99 19.90
C SER A 92 -12.26 -0.29 20.36
N ALA A 93 -12.14 1.03 20.20
CA ALA A 93 -10.92 1.79 20.41
C ALA A 93 -9.69 1.31 19.57
N VAL A 94 -9.90 0.45 18.58
CA VAL A 94 -8.88 0.03 17.61
C VAL A 94 -8.91 0.96 16.41
N ARG A 95 -7.73 1.46 16.02
CA ARG A 95 -7.58 2.35 14.86
C ARG A 95 -7.17 1.57 13.62
N CYS A 96 -7.51 2.09 12.45
CA CYS A 96 -7.07 1.55 11.17
C CYS A 96 -6.63 2.67 10.23
N THR A 97 -5.36 2.66 9.87
CA THR A 97 -4.73 3.61 8.95
C THR A 97 -4.32 2.88 7.67
N GLU A 98 -4.47 3.54 6.54
CA GLU A 98 -3.89 3.12 5.28
C GLU A 98 -2.85 4.14 4.82
N ILE A 99 -1.66 3.68 4.46
CA ILE A 99 -0.64 4.50 3.82
C ILE A 99 -0.64 4.15 2.33
N CYS A 100 -0.82 5.14 1.48
CA CYS A 100 -0.91 4.98 0.03
C CYS A 100 0.28 5.66 -0.67
N PRO A 101 1.45 5.01 -0.72
CA PRO A 101 2.61 5.56 -1.39
C PRO A 101 2.45 5.55 -2.90
N ALA A 102 3.07 6.54 -3.54
CA ALA A 102 3.42 6.48 -4.95
C ALA A 102 4.75 5.73 -5.15
N ARG A 103 5.66 6.23 -5.98
CA ARG A 103 6.92 5.53 -6.27
C ARG A 103 7.95 5.75 -5.17
N VAL A 104 8.36 4.64 -4.56
CA VAL A 104 9.38 4.58 -3.49
C VAL A 104 10.60 3.84 -4.00
N ARG A 105 11.79 4.26 -3.63
CA ARG A 105 13.06 3.59 -3.94
C ARG A 105 13.18 2.29 -3.15
N THR A 106 12.74 1.19 -3.75
CA THR A 106 12.77 -0.16 -3.18
C THR A 106 13.04 -1.19 -4.27
N GLU A 107 13.18 -2.45 -3.89
CA GLU A 107 13.30 -3.58 -4.83
C GLU A 107 11.97 -3.93 -5.56
N PHE A 108 10.91 -3.16 -5.35
CA PHE A 108 9.58 -3.46 -5.89
C PHE A 108 9.61 -3.66 -7.41
N PHE A 109 10.22 -2.74 -8.16
CA PHE A 109 10.25 -2.84 -9.60
C PHE A 109 11.14 -3.98 -10.11
N ASN A 110 12.18 -4.35 -9.36
CA ASN A 110 13.02 -5.52 -9.68
C ASN A 110 12.25 -6.84 -9.56
N THR A 111 11.22 -6.88 -8.72
CA THR A 111 10.35 -8.05 -8.57
C THR A 111 9.09 -7.98 -9.45
N ALA A 112 8.67 -6.77 -9.83
CA ALA A 112 7.45 -6.54 -10.63
C ALA A 112 7.65 -6.78 -12.13
N PHE A 113 8.85 -6.51 -12.63
CA PHE A 113 9.21 -6.71 -14.04
C PHE A 113 10.21 -7.85 -14.19
N ASP A 114 10.00 -8.70 -15.19
CA ASP A 114 10.98 -9.72 -15.59
C ASP A 114 12.13 -9.12 -16.41
N ASP A 115 11.90 -7.97 -17.06
CA ASP A 115 12.89 -7.22 -17.82
C ASP A 115 13.58 -6.16 -16.94
N PRO A 116 14.90 -6.31 -16.66
CA PRO A 116 15.65 -5.35 -15.86
C PRO A 116 15.65 -3.92 -16.44
N THR A 117 15.54 -3.80 -17.78
CA THR A 117 15.50 -2.48 -18.44
C THR A 117 14.22 -1.75 -18.09
N LYS A 118 13.08 -2.42 -18.08
CA LYS A 118 11.80 -1.85 -17.65
C LYS A 118 11.80 -1.50 -16.18
N ALA A 119 12.35 -2.36 -15.34
CA ALA A 119 12.51 -2.09 -13.92
C ALA A 119 13.31 -0.79 -13.68
N ALA A 120 14.45 -0.66 -14.35
CA ALA A 120 15.28 0.56 -14.26
C ALA A 120 14.54 1.79 -14.78
N GLN A 121 13.85 1.71 -15.92
CA GLN A 121 13.08 2.82 -16.48
C GLN A 121 11.96 3.30 -15.55
N ALA A 122 11.32 2.39 -14.81
CA ALA A 122 10.28 2.75 -13.86
C ALA A 122 10.78 3.62 -12.68
N ALA A 123 12.10 3.63 -12.45
CA ALA A 123 12.75 4.40 -11.38
C ALA A 123 13.47 5.67 -11.89
N LEU A 124 13.44 5.94 -13.21
CA LEU A 124 14.18 7.05 -13.80
C LEU A 124 13.33 8.31 -13.97
N GLY A 125 14.03 9.45 -14.03
CA GLY A 125 13.50 10.72 -14.52
C GLY A 125 12.97 11.67 -13.45
N PHE A 126 12.91 11.27 -12.17
CA PHE A 126 12.46 12.12 -11.07
C PHE A 126 12.96 11.62 -9.70
N ALA A 127 12.81 12.46 -8.66
CA ALA A 127 13.15 12.07 -7.30
C ALA A 127 12.08 11.15 -6.74
N LEU A 128 12.47 9.92 -6.38
CA LEU A 128 11.60 8.96 -5.70
C LEU A 128 11.46 9.31 -4.21
N LEU A 129 10.37 8.83 -3.60
CA LEU A 129 10.31 8.71 -2.15
C LEU A 129 11.35 7.70 -1.67
N GLU A 130 11.84 7.92 -0.46
CA GLU A 130 12.69 6.96 0.24
C GLU A 130 11.84 6.11 1.22
N PRO A 131 12.26 4.90 1.57
CA PRO A 131 11.56 4.09 2.59
C PRO A 131 11.37 4.80 3.93
N SER A 132 12.30 5.70 4.30
CA SER A 132 12.19 6.55 5.50
C SER A 132 10.98 7.47 5.46
N ASP A 133 10.63 8.03 4.30
CA ASP A 133 9.46 8.90 4.16
C ASP A 133 8.16 8.16 4.50
N ILE A 134 8.11 6.88 4.13
CA ILE A 134 6.97 6.02 4.43
C ILE A 134 6.95 5.63 5.92
N ALA A 135 8.11 5.34 6.49
CA ALA A 135 8.23 5.05 7.92
C ALA A 135 7.81 6.26 8.77
N ASP A 136 8.20 7.46 8.39
CA ASP A 136 7.81 8.71 9.08
C ASP A 136 6.30 8.97 8.99
N ALA A 137 5.68 8.68 7.84
CA ALA A 137 4.22 8.75 7.69
C ALA A 137 3.48 7.74 8.59
N ILE A 138 4.03 6.53 8.74
CA ILE A 138 3.51 5.52 9.66
C ILE A 138 3.64 6.02 11.11
N LEU A 139 4.81 6.53 11.49
CA LEU A 139 5.05 7.06 12.84
C LEU A 139 4.11 8.22 13.15
N TYR A 140 3.90 9.15 12.22
CA TYR A 140 2.92 10.22 12.38
C TYR A 140 1.52 9.68 12.72
N ALA A 141 1.07 8.64 12.03
CA ALA A 141 -0.23 8.03 12.30
C ALA A 141 -0.28 7.29 13.65
N LEU A 142 0.81 6.63 14.04
CA LEU A 142 0.92 5.91 15.31
C LEU A 142 0.95 6.86 16.51
N ASP A 143 1.67 7.96 16.40
CA ASP A 143 1.85 8.97 17.47
C ASP A 143 0.63 9.88 17.65
N ALA A 144 -0.31 9.87 16.70
CA ALA A 144 -1.55 10.62 16.83
C ALA A 144 -2.29 10.24 18.15
N PRO A 145 -2.86 11.21 18.90
CA PRO A 145 -3.63 10.92 20.10
C PRO A 145 -4.73 9.89 19.83
N TRP A 146 -5.03 9.03 20.80
CA TRP A 146 -5.99 7.91 20.60
C TRP A 146 -7.35 8.33 20.02
N ARG A 147 -7.80 9.56 20.29
CA ARG A 147 -9.04 10.13 19.73
C ARG A 147 -8.96 10.48 18.25
N VAL A 148 -7.75 10.43 17.69
CA VAL A 148 -7.48 10.74 16.27
C VAL A 148 -7.22 9.45 15.53
N ASN A 149 -8.07 9.14 14.56
CA ASN A 149 -7.82 8.10 13.60
C ASN A 149 -7.38 8.75 12.27
N VAL A 150 -6.10 8.67 11.97
CA VAL A 150 -5.58 9.05 10.66
C VAL A 150 -6.00 7.95 9.70
N SER A 151 -7.02 8.20 8.88
CA SER A 151 -7.66 7.15 8.09
C SER A 151 -6.85 6.74 6.86
N THR A 152 -6.30 7.72 6.13
CA THR A 152 -5.52 7.48 4.92
C THR A 152 -4.47 8.58 4.78
N ILE A 153 -3.25 8.19 4.42
CA ILE A 153 -2.19 9.10 4.02
C ILE A 153 -1.80 8.74 2.58
N GLU A 154 -2.07 9.64 1.66
CA GLU A 154 -1.50 9.58 0.32
C GLU A 154 -0.17 10.35 0.33
N ILE A 155 0.89 9.72 -0.17
CA ILE A 155 2.23 10.30 -0.19
C ILE A 155 2.87 10.08 -1.56
N THR A 156 3.23 11.18 -2.21
CA THR A 156 3.78 11.17 -3.56
C THR A 156 5.08 11.95 -3.63
N PRO A 157 6.02 11.59 -4.51
CA PRO A 157 7.07 12.51 -4.92
C PRO A 157 6.47 13.82 -5.40
N THR A 158 7.14 14.94 -5.12
CA THR A 158 6.68 16.27 -5.55
C THR A 158 6.50 16.35 -7.08
N GLU A 159 7.30 15.60 -7.83
CA GLU A 159 7.31 15.57 -9.29
C GLU A 159 6.30 14.56 -9.88
N GLN A 160 5.61 13.77 -9.04
CA GLN A 160 4.59 12.81 -9.46
C GLN A 160 3.20 13.35 -9.12
N TYR A 161 2.41 13.70 -10.13
CA TYR A 161 1.06 14.22 -9.92
C TYR A 161 0.11 13.18 -9.30
N ILE A 162 -0.89 13.68 -8.61
CA ILE A 162 -2.00 12.88 -8.09
C ILE A 162 -2.61 12.04 -9.21
N GLY A 163 -2.85 10.76 -8.93
CA GLY A 163 -3.26 9.78 -9.94
C GLY A 163 -2.10 9.01 -10.57
N GLY A 164 -0.85 9.40 -10.29
CA GLY A 164 0.36 8.58 -10.47
C GLY A 164 0.83 8.32 -11.90
N VAL A 165 0.09 8.80 -12.91
CA VAL A 165 0.41 8.50 -14.32
C VAL A 165 1.37 9.54 -14.90
N TYR A 166 1.27 10.78 -14.46
CA TYR A 166 2.07 11.88 -14.98
C TYR A 166 3.22 12.25 -14.04
N ILE A 167 4.37 12.45 -14.61
CA ILE A 167 5.59 12.89 -13.94
C ILE A 167 6.09 14.12 -14.67
N GLU A 168 6.34 15.18 -13.95
CA GLU A 168 6.94 16.41 -14.49
C GLU A 168 8.14 16.78 -13.61
N PRO A 169 9.37 16.50 -14.11
CA PRO A 169 10.59 16.83 -13.38
C PRO A 169 10.71 18.32 -13.12
N VAL A 170 11.11 18.69 -11.91
CA VAL A 170 11.37 20.07 -11.52
C VAL A 170 12.86 20.35 -11.66
N ALA A 171 13.22 21.42 -12.35
CA ALA A 171 14.59 21.90 -12.42
C ALA A 171 15.06 22.30 -11.01
N ARG A 172 16.17 21.72 -10.56
CA ARG A 172 16.79 21.97 -9.25
C ARG A 172 18.09 22.75 -9.44
#